data_e91199dc48770bfc4f6bc66ed1003a8f
#
_entry.id   e91199dc48770bfc4f6bc66ed1003a8f
#
_cell.length_a   1.000
_cell.length_b   1.000
_cell.length_c   1.000
_cell.angle_alpha   90.00
_cell.angle_beta   90.00
_cell.angle_gamma   90.00
#
_symmetry.space_group_name_H-M   'P 1'
#
loop_
_entity.id
_entity.type
_entity.pdbx_description
1 polymer ?
#
loop_
_entity_poly.entity_id
_entity_poly.type
_entity_poly.pdbx_seq_one_letter_code
_entity_poly.pdbx_strand_id
1 'polypeptide(L)'
;MAAGAPGVSLGIMYLPECYSSTDEFAYILEPVGRYHRVITTHIRGEGDSMVQSVREVIEIARRVGCALEISHFKSCGMKNWGKDIHTAIADIEAARAEGMDVTVDFYPYEGGSTALTTMLPPVFVAGNMTRALEKLGTPEGVEEFRRTSSVLYDDWDLSLIHI
;
A
#
# COMPACT_ATOMS: atom_id res chain seq x y z
N MET A 1 14.48 -12.38 -13.33
CA MET A 1 13.70 -12.84 -14.49
C MET A 1 14.47 -13.88 -15.31
N ALA A 2 15.62 -13.56 -15.91
CA ALA A 2 16.39 -14.54 -16.70
C ALA A 2 16.77 -15.82 -15.91
N ALA A 3 17.01 -15.73 -14.62
CA ALA A 3 17.31 -16.85 -13.73
C ALA A 3 16.07 -17.63 -13.24
N GLY A 4 14.89 -17.40 -13.81
CA GLY A 4 13.67 -18.16 -13.50
C GLY A 4 12.75 -17.52 -12.46
N ALA A 5 12.96 -16.28 -12.02
CA ALA A 5 12.04 -15.61 -11.11
C ALA A 5 10.66 -15.45 -11.79
N PRO A 6 9.53 -15.83 -11.10
CA PRO A 6 8.19 -15.79 -11.67
C PRO A 6 7.61 -14.37 -11.73
N GLY A 7 8.09 -13.47 -10.90
CA GLY A 7 7.59 -12.09 -10.78
C GLY A 7 8.39 -11.29 -9.77
N VAL A 8 7.86 -10.13 -9.41
CA VAL A 8 8.38 -9.25 -8.36
C VAL A 8 7.27 -8.97 -7.37
N SER A 9 7.58 -9.03 -6.08
CA SER A 9 6.69 -8.59 -5.01
C SER A 9 7.16 -7.25 -4.46
N LEU A 10 6.23 -6.32 -4.30
CA LEU A 10 6.46 -4.99 -3.75
C LEU A 10 5.73 -4.83 -2.41
N GLY A 11 6.29 -3.99 -1.56
CA GLY A 11 5.65 -3.56 -0.34
C GLY A 11 5.64 -2.04 -0.24
N ILE A 12 4.90 -1.37 -1.12
CA ILE A 12 4.95 0.10 -1.30
C ILE A 12 4.60 0.86 -0.02
N MET A 13 3.79 0.27 0.86
CA MET A 13 3.50 0.85 2.17
C MET A 13 4.66 0.81 3.16
N TYR A 14 5.67 -0.04 2.91
CA TYR A 14 6.78 -0.25 3.85
C TYR A 14 8.02 0.56 3.49
N LEU A 15 8.88 0.78 4.49
CA LEU A 15 10.20 1.36 4.31
C LEU A 15 11.15 0.32 3.65
N PRO A 16 11.97 0.71 2.72
CA PRO A 16 12.12 2.08 2.16
C PRO A 16 11.24 2.36 0.94
N GLU A 17 10.47 1.39 0.43
CA GLU A 17 9.71 1.50 -0.82
C GLU A 17 8.69 2.64 -0.82
N CYS A 18 8.14 3.00 0.36
CA CYS A 18 7.19 4.11 0.48
C CYS A 18 7.73 5.47 0.05
N TYR A 19 9.04 5.62 -0.10
CA TYR A 19 9.67 6.84 -0.61
C TYR A 19 9.81 6.87 -2.14
N SER A 20 9.65 5.73 -2.79
CA SER A 20 9.78 5.64 -4.24
C SER A 20 8.56 6.22 -4.95
N SER A 21 8.82 6.90 -6.05
CA SER A 21 7.80 7.42 -6.95
C SER A 21 7.29 6.36 -7.92
N THR A 22 6.12 6.61 -8.52
CA THR A 22 5.57 5.81 -9.61
C THR A 22 6.55 5.67 -10.78
N ASP A 23 7.32 6.74 -11.08
CA ASP A 23 8.31 6.74 -12.16
C ASP A 23 9.48 5.81 -11.85
N GLU A 24 9.98 5.83 -10.61
CA GLU A 24 11.05 4.92 -10.17
C GLU A 24 10.59 3.47 -10.23
N PHE A 25 9.38 3.16 -9.76
CA PHE A 25 8.82 1.80 -9.88
C PHE A 25 8.71 1.37 -11.34
N ALA A 26 8.15 2.20 -12.21
CA ALA A 26 8.02 1.87 -13.63
C ALA A 26 9.40 1.60 -14.27
N TYR A 27 10.43 2.35 -13.88
CA TYR A 27 11.78 2.19 -14.37
C TYR A 27 12.42 0.88 -13.90
N ILE A 28 12.41 0.59 -12.60
CA ILE A 28 13.07 -0.60 -12.05
C ILE A 28 12.34 -1.90 -12.39
N LEU A 29 11.03 -1.83 -12.66
CA LEU A 29 10.20 -2.99 -12.98
C LEU A 29 10.11 -3.29 -14.49
N GLU A 30 10.74 -2.49 -15.36
CA GLU A 30 10.76 -2.73 -16.80
C GLU A 30 11.11 -4.20 -17.16
N PRO A 31 12.05 -4.89 -16.47
CA PRO A 31 12.32 -6.29 -16.76
C PRO A 31 11.12 -7.23 -16.52
N VAL A 32 10.15 -6.86 -15.66
CA VAL A 32 8.95 -7.68 -15.41
C VAL A 32 8.10 -7.76 -16.68
N GLY A 33 7.84 -6.62 -17.32
CA GLY A 33 7.13 -6.57 -18.60
C GLY A 33 7.88 -7.28 -19.72
N ARG A 34 9.19 -7.02 -19.84
CA ARG A 34 10.03 -7.67 -20.87
C ARG A 34 9.98 -9.20 -20.82
N TYR A 35 9.86 -9.78 -19.63
CA TYR A 35 9.78 -11.23 -19.45
C TYR A 35 8.34 -11.75 -19.27
N HIS A 36 7.33 -10.92 -19.48
CA HIS A 36 5.90 -11.25 -19.31
C HIS A 36 5.63 -11.92 -17.95
N ARG A 37 6.06 -11.25 -16.89
CA ARG A 37 5.91 -11.71 -15.50
C ARG A 37 4.88 -10.86 -14.76
N VAL A 38 4.63 -11.20 -13.50
CA VAL A 38 3.64 -10.53 -12.65
C VAL A 38 4.32 -9.61 -11.63
N ILE A 39 3.66 -8.49 -11.33
CA ILE A 39 3.90 -7.69 -10.13
C ILE A 39 2.84 -8.08 -9.12
N THR A 40 3.24 -8.48 -7.91
CA THR A 40 2.36 -8.59 -6.74
C THR A 40 2.68 -7.46 -5.79
N THR A 41 1.69 -6.86 -5.12
CA THR A 41 1.97 -5.67 -4.33
C THR A 41 1.06 -5.44 -3.13
N HIS A 42 1.66 -5.09 -1.98
CA HIS A 42 1.01 -4.28 -0.96
C HIS A 42 0.95 -2.85 -1.46
N ILE A 43 -0.24 -2.29 -1.61
CA ILE A 43 -0.40 -0.91 -2.11
C ILE A 43 0.08 0.12 -1.08
N ARG A 44 0.31 1.36 -1.51
CA ARG A 44 0.87 2.44 -0.67
C ARG A 44 0.01 2.77 0.54
N GLY A 45 -1.30 2.68 0.42
CA GLY A 45 -2.24 2.91 1.52
C GLY A 45 -3.58 2.24 1.29
N GLU A 46 -4.14 1.69 2.36
CA GLU A 46 -5.38 0.91 2.36
C GLU A 46 -6.54 1.68 3.03
N GLY A 47 -6.26 2.85 3.59
CA GLY A 47 -7.22 3.78 4.20
C GLY A 47 -7.63 4.88 3.22
N ASP A 48 -7.54 6.13 3.64
CA ASP A 48 -7.95 7.33 2.88
C ASP A 48 -7.32 7.46 1.50
N SER A 49 -6.15 6.87 1.30
CA SER A 49 -5.43 6.89 0.02
C SER A 49 -5.64 5.62 -0.82
N MET A 50 -6.56 4.73 -0.42
CA MET A 50 -6.74 3.42 -1.08
C MET A 50 -6.98 3.57 -2.58
N VAL A 51 -7.94 4.41 -2.99
CA VAL A 51 -8.28 4.58 -4.41
C VAL A 51 -7.08 5.08 -5.21
N GLN A 52 -6.35 6.07 -4.68
CA GLN A 52 -5.15 6.60 -5.34
C GLN A 52 -4.05 5.54 -5.41
N SER A 53 -3.90 4.73 -4.37
CA SER A 53 -2.90 3.66 -4.33
C SER A 53 -3.19 2.54 -5.32
N VAL A 54 -4.47 2.20 -5.51
CA VAL A 54 -4.90 1.25 -6.55
C VAL A 54 -4.62 1.81 -7.95
N ARG A 55 -4.95 3.08 -8.20
CA ARG A 55 -4.63 3.75 -9.48
C ARG A 55 -3.13 3.80 -9.75
N GLU A 56 -2.33 4.06 -8.71
CA GLU A 56 -0.86 4.07 -8.81
C GLU A 56 -0.33 2.72 -9.32
N VAL A 57 -0.74 1.62 -8.71
CA VAL A 57 -0.21 0.29 -9.10
C VAL A 57 -0.74 -0.18 -10.45
N ILE A 58 -1.97 0.19 -10.82
CA ILE A 58 -2.50 -0.01 -12.17
C ILE A 58 -1.65 0.76 -13.18
N GLU A 59 -1.31 2.02 -12.91
CA GLU A 59 -0.48 2.84 -13.79
C GLU A 59 0.94 2.27 -13.92
N ILE A 60 1.55 1.82 -12.82
CA ILE A 60 2.85 1.14 -12.85
C ILE A 60 2.78 -0.09 -13.78
N ALA A 61 1.82 -0.98 -13.57
CA ALA A 61 1.68 -2.20 -14.36
C ALA A 61 1.37 -1.91 -15.83
N ARG A 62 0.55 -0.88 -16.12
CA ARG A 62 0.25 -0.41 -17.48
C ARG A 62 1.53 0.05 -18.19
N ARG A 63 2.35 0.87 -17.55
CA ARG A 63 3.61 1.39 -18.10
C ARG A 63 4.64 0.29 -18.31
N VAL A 64 4.70 -0.66 -17.40
CA VAL A 64 5.59 -1.83 -17.49
C VAL A 64 5.11 -2.85 -18.52
N GLY A 65 3.81 -2.94 -18.76
CA GLY A 65 3.20 -3.92 -19.67
C GLY A 65 3.21 -5.34 -19.10
N CYS A 66 2.79 -5.49 -17.84
CA CYS A 66 2.81 -6.78 -17.14
C CYS A 66 1.50 -7.06 -16.42
N ALA A 67 1.32 -8.32 -15.97
CA ALA A 67 0.23 -8.69 -15.08
C ALA A 67 0.41 -8.05 -13.69
N LEU A 68 -0.69 -7.74 -13.01
CA LEU A 68 -0.74 -7.15 -11.67
C LEU A 68 -1.61 -8.00 -10.75
N GLU A 69 -1.11 -8.27 -9.57
CA GLU A 69 -1.88 -8.79 -8.45
C GLU A 69 -1.82 -7.79 -7.29
N ILE A 70 -2.99 -7.36 -6.78
CA ILE A 70 -3.10 -6.47 -5.63
C ILE A 70 -3.40 -7.33 -4.41
N SER A 71 -2.42 -7.42 -3.51
CA SER A 71 -2.48 -8.31 -2.35
C SER A 71 -3.40 -7.76 -1.25
N HIS A 72 -4.11 -8.68 -0.56
CA HIS A 72 -5.01 -8.42 0.58
C HIS A 72 -5.88 -7.18 0.39
N PHE A 73 -6.51 -7.09 -0.78
CA PHE A 73 -7.34 -5.99 -1.22
C PHE A 73 -8.47 -5.70 -0.23
N LYS A 74 -8.44 -4.52 0.38
CA LYS A 74 -9.42 -4.08 1.38
C LYS A 74 -9.45 -2.57 1.51
N SER A 75 -10.52 -2.05 2.09
CA SER A 75 -10.65 -0.66 2.51
C SER A 75 -10.62 -0.59 4.04
N CYS A 76 -9.62 0.07 4.59
CA CYS A 76 -9.44 0.27 6.02
C CYS A 76 -10.06 1.59 6.50
N GLY A 77 -10.55 1.58 7.76
CA GLY A 77 -11.19 2.74 8.39
C GLY A 77 -12.70 2.80 8.12
N MET A 78 -13.47 2.99 9.21
CA MET A 78 -14.94 2.95 9.17
C MET A 78 -15.53 3.97 8.20
N LYS A 79 -14.94 5.16 8.08
CA LYS A 79 -15.40 6.19 7.14
C LYS A 79 -15.26 5.83 5.67
N ASN A 80 -14.38 4.88 5.34
CA ASN A 80 -14.08 4.42 3.99
C ASN A 80 -14.90 3.18 3.59
N TRP A 81 -15.51 2.51 4.57
CA TRP A 81 -16.30 1.30 4.33
C TRP A 81 -17.47 1.58 3.40
N GLY A 82 -17.69 0.66 2.45
CA GLY A 82 -18.79 0.72 1.51
C GLY A 82 -18.74 1.88 0.51
N LYS A 83 -17.59 2.59 0.41
CA LYS A 83 -17.39 3.69 -0.55
C LYS A 83 -16.18 3.43 -1.43
N ASP A 84 -15.00 3.53 -0.86
CA ASP A 84 -13.73 3.50 -1.60
C ASP A 84 -13.49 2.17 -2.27
N ILE A 85 -13.92 1.07 -1.64
CA ILE A 85 -13.81 -0.27 -2.22
C ILE A 85 -14.55 -0.38 -3.57
N HIS A 86 -15.74 0.22 -3.71
CA HIS A 86 -16.50 0.19 -4.95
C HIS A 86 -15.81 1.01 -6.05
N THR A 87 -15.22 2.14 -5.70
CA THR A 87 -14.45 2.96 -6.64
C THR A 87 -13.20 2.21 -7.12
N ALA A 88 -12.47 1.59 -6.19
CA ALA A 88 -11.29 0.82 -6.52
C ALA A 88 -11.60 -0.41 -7.39
N ILE A 89 -12.71 -1.11 -7.12
CA ILE A 89 -13.18 -2.21 -7.98
C ILE A 89 -13.49 -1.69 -9.39
N ALA A 90 -14.19 -0.57 -9.51
CA ALA A 90 -14.51 0.02 -10.81
C ALA A 90 -13.24 0.40 -11.60
N ASP A 91 -12.21 0.94 -10.95
CA ASP A 91 -10.92 1.24 -11.58
C ASP A 91 -10.20 -0.04 -12.06
N ILE A 92 -10.25 -1.13 -11.26
CA ILE A 92 -9.72 -2.44 -11.65
C ILE A 92 -10.48 -3.02 -12.85
N GLU A 93 -11.81 -2.98 -12.81
CA GLU A 93 -12.65 -3.46 -13.91
C GLU A 93 -12.41 -2.67 -15.21
N ALA A 94 -12.23 -1.35 -15.11
CA ALA A 94 -11.88 -0.50 -16.25
C ALA A 94 -10.51 -0.91 -16.83
N ALA A 95 -9.49 -1.13 -16.01
CA ALA A 95 -8.20 -1.60 -16.47
C ALA A 95 -8.28 -2.98 -17.15
N ARG A 96 -9.09 -3.88 -16.61
CA ARG A 96 -9.35 -5.20 -17.23
C ARG A 96 -10.08 -5.07 -18.57
N ALA A 97 -11.01 -4.14 -18.70
CA ALA A 97 -11.71 -3.86 -19.97
C ALA A 97 -10.74 -3.29 -21.02
N GLU A 98 -9.68 -2.61 -20.62
CA GLU A 98 -8.57 -2.17 -21.49
C GLU A 98 -7.64 -3.32 -21.91
N GLY A 99 -7.84 -4.53 -21.38
CA GLY A 99 -7.03 -5.71 -21.69
C GLY A 99 -5.89 -5.98 -20.72
N MET A 100 -5.80 -5.27 -19.59
CA MET A 100 -4.82 -5.56 -18.55
C MET A 100 -5.19 -6.83 -17.76
N ASP A 101 -4.21 -7.63 -17.41
CA ASP A 101 -4.37 -8.76 -16.48
C ASP A 101 -4.19 -8.24 -15.05
N VAL A 102 -5.31 -7.92 -14.40
CA VAL A 102 -5.35 -7.42 -13.00
C VAL A 102 -6.17 -8.37 -12.16
N THR A 103 -5.57 -8.84 -11.08
CA THR A 103 -6.19 -9.72 -10.08
C THR A 103 -6.03 -9.14 -8.67
N VAL A 104 -6.80 -9.66 -7.75
CA VAL A 104 -6.70 -9.32 -6.32
C VAL A 104 -6.78 -10.58 -5.48
N ASP A 105 -6.14 -10.60 -4.34
CA ASP A 105 -6.46 -11.53 -3.26
C ASP A 105 -7.11 -10.79 -2.09
N PHE A 106 -7.75 -11.52 -1.18
CA PHE A 106 -8.30 -10.96 0.05
C PHE A 106 -8.44 -12.06 1.12
N TYR A 107 -8.65 -11.65 2.35
CA TYR A 107 -8.95 -12.56 3.46
C TYR A 107 -10.29 -12.17 4.11
N PRO A 108 -11.10 -13.16 4.58
CA PRO A 108 -12.44 -12.92 5.09
C PRO A 108 -12.45 -12.62 6.60
N TYR A 109 -11.55 -11.77 7.08
CA TYR A 109 -11.41 -11.43 8.49
C TYR A 109 -11.57 -9.92 8.71
N GLU A 110 -12.13 -9.55 9.86
CA GLU A 110 -12.34 -8.16 10.27
C GLU A 110 -11.05 -7.48 10.77
N GLY A 111 -9.98 -8.23 10.96
CA GLY A 111 -8.69 -7.74 11.43
C GLY A 111 -7.57 -8.03 10.44
N GLY A 112 -6.52 -7.24 10.53
CA GLY A 112 -5.26 -7.44 9.81
C GLY A 112 -4.08 -7.53 10.78
N SER A 113 -2.94 -8.04 10.29
CA SER A 113 -1.69 -8.08 11.05
C SER A 113 -0.58 -7.44 10.23
N THR A 114 0.13 -6.49 10.83
CA THR A 114 1.26 -5.83 10.21
C THR A 114 2.26 -5.35 11.28
N ALA A 115 3.41 -4.85 10.83
CA ALA A 115 4.38 -4.25 11.75
C ALA A 115 3.86 -2.91 12.28
N LEU A 116 4.01 -2.66 13.58
CA LEU A 116 3.59 -1.40 14.21
C LEU A 116 4.18 -0.15 13.54
N THR A 117 5.36 -0.29 12.94
CA THR A 117 6.04 0.80 12.21
C THR A 117 5.26 1.29 10.98
N THR A 118 4.36 0.48 10.42
CA THR A 118 3.50 0.89 9.30
C THR A 118 2.43 1.89 9.72
N MET A 119 2.15 1.99 11.02
CA MET A 119 1.24 2.98 11.59
C MET A 119 1.88 4.38 11.64
N LEU A 120 3.22 4.45 11.56
CA LEU A 120 3.95 5.70 11.61
C LEU A 120 3.94 6.36 10.22
N PRO A 121 3.52 7.65 10.12
CA PRO A 121 3.65 8.39 8.89
C PRO A 121 5.10 8.37 8.38
N PRO A 122 5.35 8.28 7.07
CA PRO A 122 6.70 8.23 6.51
C PRO A 122 7.60 9.36 6.99
N VAL A 123 7.04 10.55 7.24
CA VAL A 123 7.77 11.71 7.78
C VAL A 123 8.35 11.48 9.18
N PHE A 124 7.72 10.60 9.97
CA PHE A 124 8.22 10.26 11.31
C PHE A 124 9.44 9.33 11.27
N VAL A 125 9.47 8.42 10.32
CA VAL A 125 10.51 7.41 10.19
C VAL A 125 11.60 7.82 9.19
N ALA A 126 11.43 8.97 8.53
CA ALA A 126 12.43 9.53 7.63
C ALA A 126 13.77 9.76 8.37
N GLY A 127 14.76 9.00 7.98
CA GLY A 127 16.12 9.10 8.50
C GLY A 127 16.51 8.04 9.50
N ASN A 128 15.75 7.75 10.56
CA ASN A 128 15.99 6.60 11.41
C ASN A 128 14.89 6.40 12.48
N MET A 129 14.67 5.16 12.89
CA MET A 129 13.66 4.78 13.87
C MET A 129 13.93 5.36 15.26
N THR A 130 15.19 5.50 15.67
CA THR A 130 15.56 6.10 16.97
C THR A 130 14.99 7.52 17.09
N ARG A 131 15.14 8.31 16.05
CA ARG A 131 14.64 9.68 16.00
C ARG A 131 13.11 9.73 16.03
N ALA A 132 12.43 8.77 15.42
CA ALA A 132 10.98 8.65 15.51
C ALA A 132 10.53 8.35 16.94
N LEU A 133 11.21 7.45 17.63
CA LEU A 133 10.91 7.11 19.03
C LEU A 133 11.20 8.28 19.98
N GLU A 134 12.32 9.00 19.79
CA GLU A 134 12.63 10.22 20.56
C GLU A 134 11.51 11.26 20.40
N LYS A 135 11.05 11.48 19.17
CA LYS A 135 9.97 12.41 18.87
C LYS A 135 8.65 11.99 19.50
N LEU A 136 8.29 10.70 19.43
CA LEU A 136 7.09 10.14 20.06
C LEU A 136 7.17 10.16 21.61
N GLY A 137 8.36 10.30 22.17
CA GLY A 137 8.57 10.50 23.61
C GLY A 137 8.19 11.89 24.10
N THR A 138 7.78 12.82 23.23
CA THR A 138 7.38 14.19 23.57
C THR A 138 5.90 14.44 23.33
N PRO A 139 5.23 15.31 24.14
CA PRO A 139 3.83 15.66 23.91
C PRO A 139 3.58 16.22 22.50
N GLU A 140 4.48 17.05 22.01
CA GLU A 140 4.41 17.69 20.68
C GLU A 140 4.52 16.64 19.56
N GLY A 141 5.39 15.65 19.72
CA GLY A 141 5.54 14.55 18.78
C GLY A 141 4.32 13.62 18.73
N VAL A 142 3.69 13.37 19.89
CA VAL A 142 2.45 12.61 19.95
C VAL A 142 1.32 13.37 19.25
N GLU A 143 1.21 14.67 19.44
CA GLU A 143 0.18 15.49 18.79
C GLU A 143 0.40 15.57 17.27
N GLU A 144 1.66 15.71 16.83
CA GLU A 144 1.98 15.66 15.41
C GLU A 144 1.64 14.29 14.80
N PHE A 145 1.92 13.19 15.51
CA PHE A 145 1.54 11.85 15.09
C PHE A 145 0.04 11.72 14.90
N ARG A 146 -0.77 12.14 15.89
CA ARG A 146 -2.23 12.13 15.80
C ARG A 146 -2.74 12.89 14.57
N ARG A 147 -2.15 14.04 14.31
CA ARG A 147 -2.55 14.91 13.20
C ARG A 147 -2.14 14.36 11.83
N THR A 148 -1.04 13.62 11.74
CA THR A 148 -0.47 13.17 10.46
C THR A 148 -0.73 11.69 10.16
N SER A 149 -1.18 10.91 11.16
CA SER A 149 -1.51 9.51 10.97
C SER A 149 -2.85 9.35 10.26
N SER A 150 -2.85 8.72 9.10
CA SER A 150 -4.06 8.35 8.36
C SER A 150 -4.73 7.08 8.87
N VAL A 151 -4.12 6.41 9.83
CA VAL A 151 -4.57 5.12 10.38
C VAL A 151 -5.33 5.29 11.69
N LEU A 152 -5.09 6.41 12.41
CA LEU A 152 -5.76 6.71 13.68
C LEU A 152 -6.96 7.62 13.39
N TYR A 153 -8.10 7.01 13.23
CA TYR A 153 -9.39 7.71 13.20
C TYR A 153 -10.04 7.68 14.58
N ASP A 154 -10.86 8.67 14.89
CA ASP A 154 -11.61 8.78 16.16
C ASP A 154 -12.54 7.57 16.40
N ASP A 155 -12.87 6.83 15.33
CA ASP A 155 -13.73 5.66 15.33
C ASP A 155 -12.95 4.30 15.29
N TRP A 156 -11.63 4.33 15.36
CA TRP A 156 -10.82 3.12 15.51
C TRP A 156 -10.66 2.73 16.96
N ASP A 157 -11.31 1.63 17.33
CA ASP A 157 -10.98 0.94 18.58
C ASP A 157 -9.68 0.15 18.36
N LEU A 158 -8.55 0.79 18.66
CA LEU A 158 -7.25 0.13 18.72
C LEU A 158 -7.22 -0.78 19.94
N SER A 159 -7.91 -1.90 19.90
CA SER A 159 -7.67 -2.95 20.85
C SER A 159 -6.30 -3.56 20.57
N LEU A 160 -5.29 -3.05 21.27
CA LEU A 160 -3.98 -3.69 21.33
C LEU A 160 -4.17 -5.00 22.09
N ILE A 161 -4.33 -6.09 21.34
CA ILE A 161 -4.26 -7.43 21.91
C ILE A 161 -2.81 -7.63 22.29
N HIS A 162 -2.53 -7.51 23.56
CA HIS A 162 -1.24 -7.97 24.12
C HIS A 162 -1.25 -9.49 24.09
N ILE A 163 -0.43 -10.05 23.24
CA ILE A 163 -0.06 -11.46 23.31
C ILE A 163 1.07 -11.59 24.34
#